data_3df706176cbb95e44346c8fde6c3bf56
#
_entry.id   3df706176cbb95e44346c8fde6c3bf56
#
_cell.length_a   1.000
_cell.length_b   1.000
_cell.length_c   1.000
_cell.angle_alpha   90.00
_cell.angle_beta   90.00
_cell.angle_gamma   90.00
#
_symmetry.space_group_name_H-M   'P 1'
#
loop_
_entity.id
_entity.type
_entity.pdbx_description
1 polymer ?
#
loop_
_entity_poly.entity_id
_entity_poly.type
_entity_poly.pdbx_seq_one_letter_code
_entity_poly.pdbx_strand_id
1 'polypeptide(L)'
;MKWIIIIWGLLSLVGCQSKPEGFVIKGEFQGAPENEWVYLTNTGQTVYYDSVQLKKGKFEFKGKVDYPELRSITYFKDPSQRIYGWDKIMELPIYVENSTIRVSLPFAGLLSKLEKKVPGNLRVEGSHAHDLYAKYKERVTPFVVKDDSLFDAYRRAYYYKKG
;
A
#
# COMPACT_ATOMS: atom_id res chain seq x y z
N MET A 1 23.06 -18.31 61.37
CA MET A 1 22.38 -18.53 60.10
C MET A 1 22.21 -17.19 59.42
N LYS A 2 23.00 -16.95 58.34
CA LYS A 2 23.01 -15.68 57.61
C LYS A 2 22.22 -15.88 56.30
N TRP A 3 21.09 -15.20 56.16
CA TRP A 3 20.29 -15.21 54.95
C TRP A 3 20.88 -14.22 53.98
N ILE A 4 21.43 -14.73 52.88
CA ILE A 4 21.93 -13.90 51.76
C ILE A 4 20.75 -13.70 50.81
N ILE A 5 20.17 -12.49 50.79
CA ILE A 5 19.16 -12.08 49.84
C ILE A 5 19.89 -11.68 48.55
N ILE A 6 19.81 -12.56 47.56
CA ILE A 6 20.31 -12.23 46.21
C ILE A 6 19.19 -11.44 45.49
N ILE A 7 19.39 -10.11 45.43
CA ILE A 7 18.57 -9.23 44.60
C ILE A 7 19.05 -9.38 43.16
N TRP A 8 18.35 -10.16 42.38
CA TRP A 8 18.53 -10.18 40.92
C TRP A 8 17.91 -8.90 40.34
N GLY A 9 18.77 -7.92 40.05
CA GLY A 9 18.39 -6.75 39.29
C GLY A 9 18.02 -7.14 37.87
N LEU A 10 16.71 -7.07 37.52
CA LEU A 10 16.24 -7.12 36.17
C LEU A 10 16.75 -5.87 35.43
N LEU A 11 17.88 -6.00 34.73
CA LEU A 11 18.30 -5.00 33.74
C LEU A 11 17.35 -5.05 32.58
N SER A 12 16.31 -4.20 32.59
CA SER A 12 15.46 -3.91 31.46
C SER A 12 16.34 -3.25 30.38
N LEU A 13 16.82 -4.03 29.43
CA LEU A 13 17.41 -3.51 28.19
C LEU A 13 16.31 -2.79 27.43
N VAL A 14 16.13 -1.52 27.69
CA VAL A 14 15.40 -0.61 26.81
C VAL A 14 16.24 -0.50 25.54
N GLY A 15 16.02 -1.43 24.62
CA GLY A 15 16.59 -1.40 23.30
C GLY A 15 16.10 -0.12 22.61
N CYS A 16 16.95 0.88 22.54
CA CYS A 16 16.75 2.03 21.69
C CYS A 16 16.69 1.50 20.24
N GLN A 17 15.50 1.26 19.71
CA GLN A 17 15.33 0.91 18.30
C GLN A 17 15.74 2.14 17.50
N SER A 18 16.99 2.15 17.03
CA SER A 18 17.43 3.11 16.03
C SER A 18 16.46 3.04 14.85
N LYS A 19 15.95 4.19 14.41
CA LYS A 19 15.13 4.24 13.18
C LYS A 19 15.91 3.55 12.06
N PRO A 20 15.28 2.65 11.30
CA PRO A 20 15.93 2.01 10.17
C PRO A 20 16.48 3.08 9.22
N GLU A 21 17.70 2.90 8.70
CA GLU A 21 18.31 3.84 7.76
C GLU A 21 17.57 3.93 6.42
N GLY A 22 16.68 2.96 6.14
CA GLY A 22 15.88 2.88 4.93
C GLY A 22 14.60 2.10 5.13
N PHE A 23 13.82 1.95 4.06
CA PHE A 23 12.64 1.11 4.05
C PHE A 23 12.94 -0.29 3.51
N VAL A 24 12.17 -1.26 4.00
CA VAL A 24 12.04 -2.59 3.42
C VAL A 24 10.55 -2.88 3.27
N ILE A 25 10.05 -2.97 2.03
CA ILE A 25 8.69 -3.37 1.76
C ILE A 25 8.70 -4.87 1.45
N LYS A 26 8.05 -5.67 2.29
CA LYS A 26 7.84 -7.11 2.09
C LYS A 26 6.39 -7.34 1.71
N GLY A 27 6.15 -7.83 0.50
CA GLY A 27 4.81 -8.05 -0.02
C GLY A 27 4.53 -9.53 -0.27
N GLU A 28 3.23 -9.89 -0.17
CA GLU A 28 2.71 -11.19 -0.51
C GLU A 28 1.38 -11.06 -1.24
N PHE A 29 1.33 -11.50 -2.48
CA PHE A 29 0.12 -11.64 -3.29
C PHE A 29 -0.28 -13.11 -3.32
N GLN A 30 -1.16 -13.49 -2.41
CA GLN A 30 -1.59 -14.87 -2.21
C GLN A 30 -2.28 -15.41 -3.46
N GLY A 31 -1.76 -16.53 -4.00
CA GLY A 31 -2.28 -17.16 -5.22
C GLY A 31 -1.82 -16.49 -6.52
N ALA A 32 -0.82 -15.60 -6.46
CA ALA A 32 -0.22 -15.03 -7.67
C ALA A 32 0.52 -16.11 -8.49
N PRO A 33 0.46 -16.02 -9.83
CA PRO A 33 1.31 -16.85 -10.68
C PRO A 33 2.79 -16.60 -10.42
N GLU A 34 3.62 -17.60 -10.72
CA GLU A 34 5.07 -17.46 -10.66
C GLU A 34 5.58 -16.52 -11.74
N ASN A 35 6.70 -15.85 -11.44
CA ASN A 35 7.44 -14.98 -12.36
C ASN A 35 6.69 -13.73 -12.87
N GLU A 36 5.55 -13.39 -12.27
CA GLU A 36 4.90 -12.10 -12.52
C GLU A 36 5.74 -10.94 -11.98
N TRP A 37 5.69 -9.80 -12.67
CA TRP A 37 6.42 -8.60 -12.26
C TRP A 37 5.55 -7.65 -11.48
N VAL A 38 6.11 -7.14 -10.40
CA VAL A 38 5.57 -6.00 -9.65
C VAL A 38 6.56 -4.85 -9.65
N TYR A 39 6.04 -3.64 -9.57
CA TYR A 39 6.79 -2.41 -9.70
C TYR A 39 6.52 -1.52 -8.50
N LEU A 40 7.54 -0.84 -8.03
CA LEU A 40 7.38 0.28 -7.11
C LEU A 40 7.42 1.57 -7.94
N THR A 41 6.33 2.32 -7.93
CA THR A 41 6.16 3.53 -8.75
C THR A 41 5.73 4.71 -7.89
N ASN A 42 5.79 5.93 -8.46
CA ASN A 42 5.02 7.04 -7.90
C ASN A 42 3.53 6.86 -8.15
N THR A 43 2.70 7.60 -7.44
CA THR A 43 1.27 7.71 -7.74
C THR A 43 1.09 8.34 -9.13
N GLY A 44 0.33 7.65 -10.00
CA GLY A 44 0.21 8.06 -11.41
C GLY A 44 1.21 7.40 -12.34
N GLN A 45 2.13 6.56 -11.85
CA GLN A 45 2.99 5.63 -12.61
C GLN A 45 3.92 6.26 -13.65
N THR A 46 4.28 7.51 -13.46
CA THR A 46 5.20 8.23 -14.36
C THR A 46 6.67 7.96 -14.02
N VAL A 47 6.96 7.58 -12.78
CA VAL A 47 8.30 7.25 -12.30
C VAL A 47 8.32 5.84 -11.75
N TYR A 48 9.26 5.02 -12.20
CA TYR A 48 9.54 3.69 -11.71
C TYR A 48 10.77 3.73 -10.81
N TYR A 49 10.61 3.36 -9.54
CA TYR A 49 11.71 3.30 -8.59
C TYR A 49 12.43 1.95 -8.61
N ASP A 50 11.64 0.86 -8.72
CA ASP A 50 12.17 -0.51 -8.69
C ASP A 50 11.18 -1.50 -9.30
N SER A 51 11.67 -2.70 -9.64
CA SER A 51 10.87 -3.81 -10.13
C SER A 51 11.41 -5.15 -9.64
N VAL A 52 10.52 -6.09 -9.35
CA VAL A 52 10.90 -7.42 -8.87
C VAL A 52 9.93 -8.48 -9.39
N GLN A 53 10.45 -9.68 -9.67
CA GLN A 53 9.60 -10.84 -9.96
C GLN A 53 9.07 -11.47 -8.68
N LEU A 54 7.80 -11.86 -8.71
CA LEU A 54 7.18 -12.65 -7.65
C LEU A 54 7.83 -14.05 -7.59
N LYS A 55 8.16 -14.44 -6.37
CA LYS A 55 8.61 -15.80 -6.05
C LYS A 55 7.65 -16.39 -5.04
N LYS A 56 6.84 -17.35 -5.44
CA LYS A 56 5.75 -17.90 -4.61
C LYS A 56 4.82 -16.81 -4.07
N GLY A 57 4.48 -15.85 -4.94
CA GLY A 57 3.66 -14.69 -4.60
C GLY A 57 4.33 -13.63 -3.74
N LYS A 58 5.63 -13.78 -3.38
CA LYS A 58 6.34 -12.85 -2.49
C LYS A 58 7.27 -11.93 -3.26
N PHE A 59 7.47 -10.72 -2.73
CA PHE A 59 8.39 -9.73 -3.26
C PHE A 59 8.99 -8.86 -2.14
N GLU A 60 10.11 -8.21 -2.43
CA GLU A 60 10.76 -7.29 -1.51
C GLU A 60 11.33 -6.10 -2.29
N PHE A 61 11.01 -4.88 -1.83
CA PHE A 61 11.65 -3.64 -2.26
C PHE A 61 12.45 -3.04 -1.12
N LYS A 62 13.59 -2.44 -1.43
CA LYS A 62 14.46 -1.74 -0.48
C LYS A 62 14.80 -0.37 -1.01
N GLY A 63 14.97 0.58 -0.10
CA GLY A 63 15.40 1.92 -0.45
C GLY A 63 15.41 2.86 0.73
N LYS A 64 15.49 4.14 0.44
CA LYS A 64 15.49 5.19 1.44
C LYS A 64 14.60 6.34 0.96
N VAL A 65 13.93 6.98 1.90
CA VAL A 65 13.18 8.21 1.69
C VAL A 65 13.60 9.24 2.73
N ASP A 66 13.61 10.52 2.37
CA ASP A 66 13.94 11.59 3.32
C ASP A 66 12.76 11.90 4.25
N TYR A 67 11.54 11.70 3.76
CA TYR A 67 10.28 11.87 4.49
C TYR A 67 9.26 10.83 4.00
N PRO A 68 8.19 10.56 4.77
CA PRO A 68 7.13 9.67 4.32
C PRO A 68 6.50 10.17 3.02
N GLU A 69 6.45 9.33 2.00
CA GLU A 69 5.88 9.67 0.69
C GLU A 69 4.92 8.61 0.19
N LEU A 70 3.94 9.04 -0.61
CA LEU A 70 2.97 8.15 -1.24
C LEU A 70 3.61 7.51 -2.48
N ARG A 71 3.76 6.19 -2.45
CA ARG A 71 4.18 5.36 -3.58
C ARG A 71 3.10 4.34 -3.91
N SER A 72 3.26 3.68 -5.04
CA SER A 72 2.33 2.64 -5.46
C SER A 72 3.07 1.34 -5.75
N ILE A 73 2.51 0.23 -5.28
CA ILE A 73 2.87 -1.09 -5.77
C ILE A 73 1.98 -1.36 -6.96
N THR A 74 2.59 -1.49 -8.13
CA THR A 74 1.86 -1.60 -9.40
C THR A 74 2.07 -2.97 -10.03
N TYR A 75 1.00 -3.55 -10.52
CA TYR A 75 1.01 -4.78 -11.31
C TYR A 75 0.39 -4.50 -12.67
N PHE A 76 1.01 -5.00 -13.72
CA PHE A 76 0.50 -4.91 -15.08
C PHE A 76 0.10 -6.30 -15.56
N LYS A 77 -1.17 -6.48 -15.93
CA LYS A 77 -1.65 -7.73 -16.50
C LYS A 77 -0.95 -8.06 -17.82
N ASP A 78 -0.55 -7.05 -18.57
CA ASP A 78 0.22 -7.15 -19.80
C ASP A 78 1.34 -6.10 -19.78
N PRO A 79 2.59 -6.52 -19.50
CA PRO A 79 3.72 -5.60 -19.43
C PRO A 79 4.00 -4.84 -20.74
N SER A 80 3.58 -5.37 -21.90
CA SER A 80 3.74 -4.70 -23.19
C SER A 80 2.86 -3.45 -23.33
N GLN A 81 1.80 -3.36 -22.54
CA GLN A 81 0.84 -2.26 -22.55
C GLN A 81 1.07 -1.21 -21.46
N ARG A 82 2.26 -1.18 -20.85
CA ARG A 82 2.63 -0.19 -19.81
C ARG A 82 2.33 1.25 -20.19
N ILE A 83 2.35 1.57 -21.48
CA ILE A 83 2.30 2.95 -21.99
C ILE A 83 0.88 3.39 -22.34
N TYR A 84 -0.06 2.45 -22.62
CA TYR A 84 -1.35 2.80 -23.22
C TYR A 84 -2.60 2.16 -22.58
N GLY A 85 -2.45 1.36 -21.53
CA GLY A 85 -3.57 0.57 -20.99
C GLY A 85 -3.89 0.88 -19.53
N TRP A 86 -4.54 2.00 -19.24
CA TRP A 86 -4.99 2.38 -17.89
C TRP A 86 -5.95 1.36 -17.27
N ASP A 87 -6.69 0.63 -18.08
CA ASP A 87 -7.66 -0.40 -17.71
C ASP A 87 -7.02 -1.72 -17.24
N LYS A 88 -5.71 -1.90 -17.49
CA LYS A 88 -4.97 -3.12 -17.16
C LYS A 88 -3.95 -2.95 -16.03
N ILE A 89 -3.94 -1.80 -15.41
CA ILE A 89 -3.02 -1.44 -14.34
C ILE A 89 -3.72 -1.60 -13.00
N MET A 90 -3.01 -2.22 -12.08
CA MET A 90 -3.44 -2.35 -10.70
C MET A 90 -2.47 -1.61 -9.82
N GLU A 91 -2.99 -0.65 -9.11
CA GLU A 91 -2.23 0.27 -8.29
C GLU A 91 -2.67 0.16 -6.83
N LEU A 92 -1.72 -0.14 -5.95
CA LEU A 92 -1.91 -0.17 -4.52
C LEU A 92 -1.14 0.98 -3.89
N PRO A 93 -1.80 2.11 -3.59
CA PRO A 93 -1.14 3.23 -2.96
C PRO A 93 -0.79 2.91 -1.51
N ILE A 94 0.46 3.11 -1.14
CA ILE A 94 0.98 2.95 0.21
C ILE A 94 1.86 4.14 0.60
N TYR A 95 1.80 4.57 1.86
CA TYR A 95 2.80 5.47 2.38
C TYR A 95 4.05 4.69 2.75
N VAL A 96 5.19 5.12 2.21
CA VAL A 96 6.52 4.56 2.44
C VAL A 96 7.30 5.50 3.35
N GLU A 97 7.83 4.97 4.43
CA GLU A 97 8.75 5.62 5.36
C GLU A 97 9.88 4.66 5.71
N ASN A 98 10.98 5.14 6.26
CA ASN A 98 12.12 4.29 6.63
C ASN A 98 11.74 3.36 7.78
N SER A 99 11.16 2.22 7.41
CA SER A 99 10.66 1.17 8.30
C SER A 99 10.55 -0.16 7.56
N THR A 100 10.22 -1.23 8.26
CA THR A 100 9.83 -2.51 7.63
C THR A 100 8.32 -2.53 7.42
N ILE A 101 7.89 -2.41 6.18
CA ILE A 101 6.49 -2.37 5.77
C ILE A 101 6.10 -3.74 5.21
N ARG A 102 4.99 -4.30 5.70
CA ARG A 102 4.42 -5.55 5.19
C ARG A 102 3.14 -5.26 4.42
N VAL A 103 3.03 -5.83 3.22
CA VAL A 103 1.86 -5.67 2.36
C VAL A 103 1.34 -7.03 1.98
N SER A 104 0.06 -7.31 2.23
CA SER A 104 -0.54 -8.57 1.82
C SER A 104 -1.92 -8.38 1.20
N LEU A 105 -2.19 -9.18 0.17
CA LEU A 105 -3.45 -9.14 -0.59
C LEU A 105 -3.64 -10.47 -1.34
N PRO A 106 -4.87 -11.02 -1.39
CA PRO A 106 -5.20 -12.08 -2.34
C PRO A 106 -5.04 -11.59 -3.79
N PHE A 107 -4.31 -12.33 -4.64
CA PHE A 107 -4.07 -11.93 -6.03
C PHE A 107 -5.36 -11.80 -6.84
N ALA A 108 -6.36 -12.64 -6.58
CA ALA A 108 -7.69 -12.52 -7.18
C ALA A 108 -8.36 -11.16 -6.89
N GLY A 109 -8.10 -10.59 -5.71
CA GLY A 109 -8.55 -9.24 -5.34
C GLY A 109 -7.89 -8.15 -6.18
N LEU A 110 -6.67 -8.39 -6.68
CA LEU A 110 -6.02 -7.51 -7.63
C LEU A 110 -6.75 -7.48 -8.98
N LEU A 111 -7.18 -8.61 -9.49
CA LEU A 111 -7.78 -8.75 -10.82
C LEU A 111 -9.23 -8.26 -10.90
N SER A 112 -9.94 -8.19 -9.78
CA SER A 112 -11.35 -7.77 -9.75
C SER A 112 -11.56 -6.26 -9.87
N LYS A 113 -10.49 -5.46 -10.00
CA LYS A 113 -10.55 -4.00 -9.87
C LYS A 113 -10.43 -3.23 -11.18
N LEU A 114 -11.34 -3.44 -12.06
CA LEU A 114 -11.79 -2.40 -13.00
C LEU A 114 -12.58 -1.27 -12.28
N GLU A 115 -12.95 -1.49 -11.04
CA GLU A 115 -13.61 -0.50 -10.18
C GLU A 115 -12.61 0.17 -9.23
N LYS A 116 -12.41 1.46 -9.36
CA LYS A 116 -11.52 2.41 -8.65
C LYS A 116 -11.39 2.31 -7.11
N LYS A 117 -11.60 1.15 -6.49
CA LYS A 117 -11.58 0.96 -5.04
C LYS A 117 -10.38 0.16 -4.58
N VAL A 118 -9.68 0.62 -3.54
CA VAL A 118 -8.64 -0.15 -2.84
C VAL A 118 -9.26 -1.47 -2.36
N PRO A 119 -8.68 -2.67 -2.59
CA PRO A 119 -9.24 -3.92 -2.12
C PRO A 119 -9.51 -3.88 -0.61
N GLY A 120 -10.73 -4.22 -0.18
CA GLY A 120 -11.10 -4.21 1.23
C GLY A 120 -10.29 -5.16 2.10
N ASN A 121 -9.53 -6.06 1.49
CA ASN A 121 -8.65 -7.03 2.14
C ASN A 121 -7.15 -6.72 1.96
N LEU A 122 -6.79 -5.53 1.45
CA LEU A 122 -5.42 -5.02 1.50
C LEU A 122 -5.02 -4.80 2.96
N ARG A 123 -3.92 -5.43 3.36
CA ARG A 123 -3.30 -5.20 4.67
C ARG A 123 -1.94 -4.54 4.46
N VAL A 124 -1.72 -3.44 5.14
CA VAL A 124 -0.44 -2.75 5.20
C VAL A 124 -0.09 -2.56 6.67
N GLU A 125 1.08 -3.02 7.07
CA GLU A 125 1.55 -2.98 8.45
C GLU A 125 2.96 -2.38 8.49
N GLY A 126 3.31 -1.71 9.60
CA GLY A 126 4.67 -1.21 9.85
C GLY A 126 4.97 0.16 9.23
N SER A 127 3.95 0.87 8.71
CA SER A 127 4.05 2.28 8.33
C SER A 127 3.07 3.13 9.13
N HIS A 128 3.59 3.97 10.02
CA HIS A 128 2.77 4.91 10.78
C HIS A 128 2.10 5.94 9.86
N ALA A 129 2.80 6.39 8.83
CA ALA A 129 2.24 7.31 7.85
C ALA A 129 1.08 6.68 7.07
N HIS A 130 1.17 5.37 6.76
CA HIS A 130 0.06 4.65 6.12
C HIS A 130 -1.15 4.51 7.05
N ASP A 131 -0.93 4.23 8.32
CA ASP A 131 -2.00 4.13 9.32
C ASP A 131 -2.76 5.47 9.46
N LEU A 132 -2.04 6.59 9.46
CA LEU A 132 -2.64 7.93 9.47
C LEU A 132 -3.44 8.19 8.19
N TYR A 133 -2.90 7.79 7.03
CA TYR A 133 -3.59 7.91 5.75
C TYR A 133 -4.87 7.08 5.71
N ALA A 134 -4.85 5.84 6.21
CA ALA A 134 -6.03 4.98 6.28
C ALA A 134 -7.14 5.62 7.13
N LYS A 135 -6.79 6.14 8.31
CA LYS A 135 -7.72 6.88 9.18
C LYS A 135 -8.29 8.13 8.51
N TYR A 136 -7.46 8.88 7.80
CA TYR A 136 -7.90 10.03 7.01
C TYR A 136 -8.90 9.60 5.93
N LYS A 137 -8.58 8.57 5.15
CA LYS A 137 -9.46 8.04 4.10
C LYS A 137 -10.79 7.58 4.66
N GLU A 138 -10.80 6.88 5.78
CA GLU A 138 -12.03 6.46 6.45
C GLU A 138 -12.94 7.66 6.77
N ARG A 139 -12.38 8.74 7.30
CA ARG A 139 -13.13 9.95 7.64
C ARG A 139 -13.63 10.73 6.42
N VAL A 140 -12.85 10.78 5.35
CA VAL A 140 -13.14 11.62 4.17
C VAL A 140 -14.06 10.89 3.17
N THR A 141 -13.97 9.56 3.08
CA THR A 141 -14.75 8.76 2.12
C THR A 141 -16.26 9.05 2.13
N PRO A 142 -16.95 9.20 3.28
CA PRO A 142 -18.38 9.52 3.28
C PRO A 142 -18.71 10.86 2.60
N PHE A 143 -17.82 11.85 2.72
CA PHE A 143 -18.01 13.17 2.10
C PHE A 143 -17.76 13.11 0.59
N VAL A 144 -16.74 12.38 0.14
CA VAL A 144 -16.44 12.19 -1.29
C VAL A 144 -17.59 11.45 -1.98
N VAL A 145 -18.09 10.37 -1.38
CA VAL A 145 -19.24 9.62 -1.93
C VAL A 145 -20.49 10.50 -2.04
N LYS A 146 -20.72 11.37 -1.05
CA LYS A 146 -21.84 12.32 -1.09
C LYS A 146 -21.66 13.35 -2.20
N ASP A 147 -20.46 13.89 -2.37
CA ASP A 147 -20.14 14.86 -3.42
C ASP A 147 -20.30 14.25 -4.82
N ASP A 148 -19.77 13.06 -5.05
CA ASP A 148 -19.96 12.32 -6.31
C ASP A 148 -21.45 12.09 -6.62
N SER A 149 -22.26 11.73 -5.61
CA SER A 149 -23.69 11.50 -5.79
C SER A 149 -24.46 12.77 -6.15
N LEU A 150 -24.09 13.90 -5.54
CA LEU A 150 -24.66 15.22 -5.84
C LEU A 150 -24.27 15.67 -7.25
N PHE A 151 -23.02 15.47 -7.65
CA PHE A 151 -22.53 15.78 -8.99
C PHE A 151 -23.24 14.95 -10.06
N ASP A 152 -23.45 13.65 -9.82
CA ASP A 152 -24.21 12.79 -10.70
C ASP A 152 -25.71 13.18 -10.80
N ALA A 153 -26.31 13.61 -9.69
CA ALA A 153 -27.67 14.13 -9.68
C ALA A 153 -27.76 15.43 -10.48
N TYR A 154 -26.78 16.35 -10.30
CA TYR A 154 -26.68 17.59 -11.06
C TYR A 154 -26.54 17.31 -12.56
N ARG A 155 -25.59 16.41 -12.97
CA ARG A 155 -25.43 16.02 -14.38
C ARG A 155 -26.71 15.47 -14.98
N ARG A 156 -27.39 14.57 -14.29
CA ARG A 156 -28.69 14.04 -14.73
C ARG A 156 -29.73 15.13 -14.90
N ALA A 157 -29.86 16.03 -13.94
CA ALA A 157 -30.81 17.12 -14.02
C ALA A 157 -30.52 18.11 -15.16
N TYR A 158 -29.23 18.38 -15.43
CA TYR A 158 -28.82 19.38 -16.42
C TYR A 158 -28.76 18.84 -17.85
N TYR A 159 -28.21 17.62 -18.06
CA TYR A 159 -27.95 17.08 -19.39
C TYR A 159 -29.07 16.18 -19.92
N TYR A 160 -29.86 15.53 -19.07
CA TYR A 160 -30.92 14.61 -19.50
C TYR A 160 -32.33 15.20 -19.45
N LYS A 161 -32.51 16.44 -19.04
CA LYS A 161 -33.79 17.16 -19.08
C LYS A 161 -34.16 17.78 -20.46
N LYS A 162 -33.30 17.57 -21.47
CA LYS A 162 -33.50 18.10 -22.84
C LYS A 162 -33.81 16.99 -23.85
N GLY A 163 -34.58 16.00 -23.44
CA GLY A 163 -35.16 14.97 -24.32
C GLY A 163 -36.65 14.85 -24.08
#